data_e97bc4afe657940d116134767689b174
#
_entry.id   e97bc4afe657940d116134767689b174
#
_cell.length_a   1.000
_cell.length_b   1.000
_cell.length_c   1.000
_cell.angle_alpha   90.00
_cell.angle_beta   90.00
_cell.angle_gamma   90.00
#
_symmetry.space_group_name_H-M   'P 1'
#
loop_
_entity.id
_entity.type
_entity.pdbx_description
1 polymer ?
#
loop_
_entity_poly.entity_id
_entity_poly.type
_entity_poly.pdbx_seq_one_letter_code
_entity_poly.pdbx_strand_id
1 'polypeptide(L)'
;MKENAAILVTVGMGIGAEIAQKVVHDYTRTRPLVFLGKKNVLPEIPNHKASIMTSIEFVDGEESAEVASIAYAAHQCLDGMAAAMTTGPINKKKLVDRGFAFSGHTDFLGALCNAQPVMAFTGGALKVALVTTHIPLFKVPTAINAQNIRHTVETAAHHLRHDLGIEHPKFAVCGVNPHAGEEGVLGREEQEIIHPCCAQLRDDGFDVVGAVSAETAFLMAQRNEVDMVVAMYHDQGLAPLKAVDFGRSVNWTLGLPIIRTSVDHGTADALVGQNKADHRSLLAAIELADHIASCRYYSQY
;
A
#
# COMPACT_ATOMS: atom_id res chain seq x y z
N MET A 1 7.01 -19.14 -6.35
CA MET A 1 7.87 -18.41 -5.36
C MET A 1 8.66 -19.42 -4.55
N LYS A 2 9.93 -19.15 -4.18
CA LYS A 2 10.69 -20.03 -3.27
C LYS A 2 10.29 -19.73 -1.83
N GLU A 3 10.17 -20.75 -0.96
CA GLU A 3 9.73 -20.61 0.44
C GLU A 3 10.48 -19.51 1.22
N ASN A 4 11.79 -19.45 1.07
CA ASN A 4 12.68 -18.53 1.76
C ASN A 4 13.22 -17.39 0.86
N ALA A 5 12.50 -17.04 -0.20
CA ALA A 5 12.89 -15.88 -1.02
C ALA A 5 12.86 -14.60 -0.20
N ALA A 6 13.83 -13.72 -0.42
CA ALA A 6 14.00 -12.50 0.36
C ALA A 6 12.90 -11.45 0.09
N ILE A 7 12.70 -10.57 1.06
CA ILE A 7 12.01 -9.28 0.84
C ILE A 7 13.07 -8.24 0.47
N LEU A 8 12.86 -7.54 -0.64
CA LEU A 8 13.71 -6.45 -1.08
C LEU A 8 13.20 -5.12 -0.52
N VAL A 9 14.03 -4.43 0.25
CA VAL A 9 13.68 -3.18 0.93
C VAL A 9 14.43 -2.03 0.28
N THR A 10 13.74 -1.17 -0.49
CA THR A 10 14.38 0.05 -0.99
C THR A 10 14.46 1.08 0.14
N VAL A 11 15.65 1.55 0.48
CA VAL A 11 15.86 2.47 1.62
C VAL A 11 15.24 3.84 1.35
N GLY A 12 15.30 4.31 0.10
CA GLY A 12 14.70 5.58 -0.30
C GLY A 12 15.50 6.81 0.11
N MET A 13 14.79 7.89 0.46
CA MET A 13 15.37 9.22 0.72
C MET A 13 14.99 9.74 2.12
N GLY A 14 15.56 10.88 2.50
CA GLY A 14 15.24 11.56 3.75
C GLY A 14 15.55 10.70 4.97
N ILE A 15 14.54 10.42 5.79
CA ILE A 15 14.69 9.56 6.99
C ILE A 15 14.86 8.06 6.65
N GLY A 16 14.85 7.69 5.36
CA GLY A 16 14.94 6.30 4.92
C GLY A 16 16.12 5.54 5.52
N ALA A 17 17.32 6.15 5.52
CA ALA A 17 18.52 5.55 6.12
C ALA A 17 18.34 5.26 7.63
N GLU A 18 17.80 6.23 8.37
CA GLU A 18 17.59 6.12 9.81
C GLU A 18 16.58 5.03 10.15
N ILE A 19 15.44 4.99 9.45
CA ILE A 19 14.42 3.98 9.72
C ILE A 19 14.87 2.58 9.30
N ALA A 20 15.64 2.45 8.21
CA ALA A 20 16.24 1.18 7.80
C ALA A 20 17.24 0.65 8.85
N GLN A 21 18.09 1.52 9.39
CA GLN A 21 19.01 1.15 10.46
C GLN A 21 18.27 0.67 11.72
N LYS A 22 17.18 1.33 12.12
CA LYS A 22 16.35 0.91 13.25
C LYS A 22 15.66 -0.44 12.99
N VAL A 23 15.17 -0.67 11.77
CA VAL A 23 14.60 -1.98 11.37
C VAL A 23 15.63 -3.10 11.48
N VAL A 24 16.90 -2.88 11.12
CA VAL A 24 17.95 -3.90 11.30
C VAL A 24 18.02 -4.38 12.75
N HIS A 25 17.84 -3.49 13.73
CA HIS A 25 17.85 -3.88 15.15
C HIS A 25 16.58 -4.62 15.56
N ASP A 26 15.41 -4.15 15.16
CA ASP A 26 14.11 -4.58 15.68
C ASP A 26 13.48 -5.75 14.91
N TYR A 27 13.95 -6.05 13.69
CA TYR A 27 13.46 -7.16 12.91
C TYR A 27 13.84 -8.52 13.54
N THR A 28 12.82 -9.31 13.88
CA THR A 28 12.99 -10.59 14.59
C THR A 28 12.53 -11.81 13.77
N ARG A 29 12.02 -11.59 12.55
CA ARG A 29 11.57 -12.66 11.66
C ARG A 29 12.76 -13.37 11.00
N THR A 30 12.50 -14.54 10.41
CA THR A 30 13.52 -15.39 9.78
C THR A 30 13.65 -15.17 8.28
N ARG A 31 12.65 -14.55 7.62
CA ARG A 31 12.72 -14.29 6.19
C ARG A 31 13.85 -13.32 5.87
N PRO A 32 14.70 -13.63 4.89
CA PRO A 32 15.82 -12.76 4.54
C PRO A 32 15.37 -11.37 4.04
N LEU A 33 16.12 -10.33 4.42
CA LEU A 33 15.97 -8.96 3.94
C LEU A 33 17.18 -8.56 3.09
N VAL A 34 16.93 -7.88 1.98
CA VAL A 34 17.96 -7.26 1.15
C VAL A 34 17.67 -5.78 1.04
N PHE A 35 18.51 -4.94 1.65
CA PHE A 35 18.39 -3.48 1.55
C PHE A 35 19.01 -2.97 0.26
N LEU A 36 18.27 -2.13 -0.46
CA LEU A 36 18.64 -1.57 -1.76
C LEU A 36 18.72 -0.06 -1.66
N GLY A 37 19.84 0.53 -2.08
CA GLY A 37 20.01 1.98 -2.06
C GLY A 37 21.44 2.43 -2.31
N LYS A 38 21.68 3.74 -2.20
CA LYS A 38 23.05 4.29 -2.27
C LYS A 38 23.85 3.86 -1.05
N LYS A 39 25.16 3.73 -1.22
CA LYS A 39 26.09 3.33 -0.16
C LYS A 39 25.90 4.10 1.16
N ASN A 40 25.71 5.40 1.05
CA ASN A 40 25.60 6.28 2.21
C ASN A 40 24.25 6.24 2.95
N VAL A 41 23.25 5.51 2.41
CA VAL A 41 21.94 5.32 3.05
C VAL A 41 21.69 3.88 3.46
N LEU A 42 22.52 2.93 3.02
CA LEU A 42 22.39 1.53 3.40
C LEU A 42 22.66 1.34 4.90
N PRO A 43 21.87 0.51 5.60
CA PRO A 43 22.09 0.25 7.02
C PRO A 43 23.34 -0.60 7.25
N GLU A 44 23.96 -0.41 8.40
CA GLU A 44 25.01 -1.29 8.91
C GLU A 44 24.37 -2.57 9.46
N ILE A 45 24.82 -3.72 8.95
CA ILE A 45 24.28 -5.03 9.31
C ILE A 45 25.25 -5.70 10.29
N PRO A 46 24.83 -5.94 11.55
CA PRO A 46 25.66 -6.63 12.52
C PRO A 46 25.97 -8.07 12.12
N ASN A 47 27.16 -8.59 12.45
CA ASN A 47 27.60 -9.94 12.06
C ASN A 47 26.58 -11.04 12.44
N HIS A 48 25.92 -10.94 13.57
CA HIS A 48 24.93 -11.93 14.02
C HIS A 48 23.63 -11.91 13.19
N LYS A 49 23.40 -10.89 12.35
CA LYS A 49 22.28 -10.80 11.40
C LYS A 49 22.68 -11.02 9.93
N ALA A 50 23.97 -11.18 9.65
CA ALA A 50 24.48 -11.31 8.29
C ALA A 50 23.97 -12.56 7.55
N SER A 51 23.45 -13.56 8.27
CA SER A 51 22.83 -14.76 7.66
C SER A 51 21.44 -14.49 7.07
N ILE A 52 20.74 -13.46 7.56
CA ILE A 52 19.37 -13.12 7.15
C ILE A 52 19.24 -11.72 6.55
N MET A 53 20.29 -10.91 6.57
CA MET A 53 20.28 -9.55 6.04
C MET A 53 21.52 -9.27 5.19
N THR A 54 21.32 -8.57 4.09
CA THR A 54 22.40 -8.06 3.23
C THR A 54 21.98 -6.76 2.57
N SER A 55 22.90 -6.12 1.85
CA SER A 55 22.65 -4.87 1.14
C SER A 55 23.21 -4.94 -0.27
N ILE A 56 22.54 -4.27 -1.20
CA ILE A 56 23.00 -4.05 -2.59
C ILE A 56 23.09 -2.56 -2.83
N GLU A 57 24.27 -2.11 -3.24
CA GLU A 57 24.54 -0.70 -3.56
C GLU A 57 24.07 -0.36 -4.97
N PHE A 58 23.41 0.78 -5.09
CA PHE A 58 23.03 1.41 -6.35
C PHE A 58 23.72 2.76 -6.46
N VAL A 59 24.16 3.09 -7.67
CA VAL A 59 24.77 4.38 -7.99
C VAL A 59 23.91 5.15 -8.98
N ASP A 60 24.00 6.48 -8.95
CA ASP A 60 23.35 7.31 -9.97
C ASP A 60 24.00 7.05 -11.34
N GLY A 61 23.17 6.80 -12.34
CA GLY A 61 23.53 6.63 -13.74
C GLY A 61 22.59 7.45 -14.61
N GLU A 62 22.10 6.87 -15.72
CA GLU A 62 21.04 7.47 -16.55
C GLU A 62 19.77 7.68 -15.73
N GLU A 63 19.45 6.72 -14.85
CA GLU A 63 18.41 6.85 -13.83
C GLU A 63 19.01 7.13 -12.45
N SER A 64 18.21 7.70 -11.55
CA SER A 64 18.62 7.82 -10.14
C SER A 64 18.71 6.44 -9.48
N ALA A 65 19.64 6.28 -8.54
CA ALA A 65 19.81 5.04 -7.79
C ALA A 65 18.50 4.61 -7.06
N GLU A 66 17.66 5.57 -6.68
CA GLU A 66 16.37 5.32 -6.08
C GLU A 66 15.42 4.65 -7.09
N VAL A 67 15.31 5.16 -8.32
CA VAL A 67 14.46 4.58 -9.36
C VAL A 67 15.00 3.22 -9.79
N ALA A 68 16.32 3.12 -10.03
CA ALA A 68 16.97 1.86 -10.39
C ALA A 68 16.77 0.76 -9.33
N SER A 69 16.84 1.10 -8.04
CA SER A 69 16.61 0.13 -6.95
C SER A 69 15.15 -0.35 -6.89
N ILE A 70 14.17 0.53 -7.18
CA ILE A 70 12.76 0.16 -7.24
C ILE A 70 12.49 -0.74 -8.44
N ALA A 71 13.01 -0.39 -9.62
CA ALA A 71 12.87 -1.20 -10.83
C ALA A 71 13.51 -2.58 -10.66
N TYR A 72 14.73 -2.64 -10.11
CA TYR A 72 15.39 -3.89 -9.78
C TYR A 72 14.54 -4.77 -8.85
N ALA A 73 14.05 -4.21 -7.75
CA ALA A 73 13.21 -4.95 -6.80
C ALA A 73 11.95 -5.51 -7.47
N ALA A 74 11.29 -4.72 -8.31
CA ALA A 74 10.10 -5.15 -9.02
C ALA A 74 10.41 -6.30 -10.01
N HIS A 75 11.49 -6.20 -10.79
CA HIS A 75 11.90 -7.27 -11.71
C HIS A 75 12.26 -8.56 -10.96
N GLN A 76 13.00 -8.48 -9.83
CA GLN A 76 13.30 -9.66 -9.02
C GLN A 76 12.04 -10.34 -8.48
N CYS A 77 11.00 -9.55 -8.14
CA CYS A 77 9.71 -10.10 -7.74
C CYS A 77 8.96 -10.74 -8.92
N LEU A 78 8.95 -10.11 -10.10
CA LEU A 78 8.33 -10.63 -11.32
C LEU A 78 8.98 -11.96 -11.75
N ASP A 79 10.30 -12.05 -11.66
CA ASP A 79 11.07 -13.26 -11.99
C ASP A 79 10.97 -14.35 -10.90
N GLY A 80 10.24 -14.11 -9.80
CA GLY A 80 10.10 -15.05 -8.69
C GLY A 80 11.37 -15.27 -7.87
N MET A 81 12.39 -14.42 -8.05
CA MET A 81 13.66 -14.47 -7.31
C MET A 81 13.53 -13.82 -5.93
N ALA A 82 12.64 -12.86 -5.75
CA ALA A 82 12.28 -12.25 -4.48
C ALA A 82 10.82 -12.56 -4.13
N ALA A 83 10.52 -12.64 -2.84
CA ALA A 83 9.17 -12.90 -2.35
C ALA A 83 8.27 -11.67 -2.43
N ALA A 84 8.83 -10.52 -2.11
CA ALA A 84 8.12 -9.24 -2.05
C ALA A 84 9.09 -8.07 -2.14
N MET A 85 8.54 -6.88 -2.36
CA MET A 85 9.27 -5.64 -2.19
C MET A 85 8.58 -4.72 -1.18
N THR A 86 9.38 -4.04 -0.37
CA THR A 86 8.94 -2.97 0.54
C THR A 86 9.66 -1.69 0.18
N THR A 87 8.92 -0.60 -0.07
CA THR A 87 9.54 0.65 -0.49
C THR A 87 9.58 1.68 0.64
N GLY A 88 10.77 2.26 0.87
CA GLY A 88 10.97 3.41 1.72
C GLY A 88 10.46 4.72 1.07
N PRO A 89 10.58 5.87 1.77
CA PRO A 89 10.05 7.13 1.29
C PRO A 89 10.87 7.71 0.13
N ILE A 90 10.20 8.38 -0.82
CA ILE A 90 10.86 9.13 -1.89
C ILE A 90 10.42 10.59 -1.90
N ASN A 91 11.29 11.46 -2.39
CA ASN A 91 10.97 12.84 -2.69
C ASN A 91 10.61 12.98 -4.17
N LYS A 92 9.30 13.03 -4.46
CA LYS A 92 8.78 13.11 -5.83
C LYS A 92 9.37 14.26 -6.62
N LYS A 93 9.49 15.44 -6.01
CA LYS A 93 10.04 16.62 -6.68
C LYS A 93 11.48 16.38 -7.14
N LYS A 94 12.33 15.84 -6.26
CA LYS A 94 13.74 15.53 -6.60
C LYS A 94 13.84 14.49 -7.72
N LEU A 95 12.89 13.55 -7.81
CA LEU A 95 12.88 12.55 -8.89
C LEU A 95 12.37 13.13 -10.20
N VAL A 96 11.31 13.95 -10.18
CA VAL A 96 10.78 14.65 -11.37
C VAL A 96 11.84 15.58 -11.95
N ASP A 97 12.59 16.33 -11.12
CA ASP A 97 13.70 17.20 -11.54
C ASP A 97 14.83 16.41 -12.23
N ARG A 98 14.85 15.07 -12.08
CA ARG A 98 15.78 14.13 -12.73
C ARG A 98 15.16 13.30 -13.85
N GLY A 99 13.98 13.70 -14.34
CA GLY A 99 13.31 13.05 -15.47
C GLY A 99 12.37 11.90 -15.12
N PHE A 100 12.06 11.67 -13.84
CA PHE A 100 11.06 10.67 -13.46
C PHE A 100 9.66 11.12 -13.86
N ALA A 101 9.05 10.40 -14.81
CA ALA A 101 7.81 10.81 -15.48
C ALA A 101 6.52 10.41 -14.73
N PHE A 102 6.61 9.78 -13.56
CA PHE A 102 5.47 9.23 -12.82
C PHE A 102 5.12 10.06 -11.59
N SER A 103 3.86 10.01 -11.18
CA SER A 103 3.38 10.72 -9.99
C SER A 103 3.86 10.10 -8.67
N GLY A 104 4.38 8.87 -8.70
CA GLY A 104 4.91 8.15 -7.54
C GLY A 104 5.17 6.67 -7.81
N HIS A 105 5.49 5.93 -6.76
CA HIS A 105 5.78 4.48 -6.84
C HIS A 105 4.65 3.68 -7.48
N THR A 106 3.40 3.97 -7.10
CA THR A 106 2.25 3.18 -7.53
C THR A 106 2.06 3.24 -9.03
N ASP A 107 2.14 4.45 -9.62
CA ASP A 107 2.00 4.63 -11.06
C ASP A 107 3.19 4.04 -11.82
N PHE A 108 4.41 4.23 -11.30
CA PHE A 108 5.61 3.65 -11.87
C PHE A 108 5.54 2.11 -11.90
N LEU A 109 5.18 1.49 -10.78
CA LEU A 109 5.06 0.03 -10.68
C LEU A 109 3.89 -0.49 -11.51
N GLY A 110 2.78 0.26 -11.59
CA GLY A 110 1.65 -0.06 -12.47
C GLY A 110 2.08 -0.15 -13.93
N ALA A 111 2.83 0.86 -14.42
CA ALA A 111 3.36 0.88 -15.78
C ALA A 111 4.39 -0.24 -16.01
N LEU A 112 5.33 -0.45 -15.08
CA LEU A 112 6.36 -1.48 -15.18
C LEU A 112 5.74 -2.89 -15.20
N CYS A 113 4.69 -3.13 -14.43
CA CYS A 113 4.01 -4.42 -14.35
C CYS A 113 2.87 -4.57 -15.36
N ASN A 114 2.59 -3.56 -16.20
CA ASN A 114 1.43 -3.50 -17.10
C ASN A 114 0.12 -3.81 -16.35
N ALA A 115 -0.10 -3.16 -15.21
CA ALA A 115 -1.21 -3.40 -14.30
C ALA A 115 -1.91 -2.10 -13.90
N GLN A 116 -3.16 -2.21 -13.44
CA GLN A 116 -3.93 -1.10 -12.87
C GLN A 116 -3.97 -1.25 -11.34
N PRO A 117 -3.05 -0.63 -10.61
CA PRO A 117 -2.98 -0.81 -9.17
C PRO A 117 -4.10 -0.08 -8.44
N VAL A 118 -4.55 -0.68 -7.34
CA VAL A 118 -5.43 -0.05 -6.36
C VAL A 118 -4.63 0.26 -5.10
N MET A 119 -4.72 1.49 -4.64
CA MET A 119 -4.06 1.91 -3.41
C MET A 119 -4.90 1.48 -2.21
N ALA A 120 -4.32 0.66 -1.35
CA ALA A 120 -4.93 0.27 -0.10
C ALA A 120 -4.00 0.55 1.08
N PHE A 121 -4.59 0.60 2.26
CA PHE A 121 -3.88 0.81 3.50
C PHE A 121 -4.39 -0.15 4.57
N THR A 122 -3.51 -0.55 5.45
CA THR A 122 -3.86 -1.31 6.65
C THR A 122 -3.22 -0.67 7.87
N GLY A 123 -3.95 -0.66 8.97
CA GLY A 123 -3.49 -0.12 10.25
C GLY A 123 -4.42 -0.58 11.37
N GLY A 124 -3.86 -1.23 12.38
CA GLY A 124 -4.66 -1.88 13.42
C GLY A 124 -5.64 -2.89 12.83
N ALA A 125 -6.91 -2.75 13.20
CA ALA A 125 -7.99 -3.59 12.66
C ALA A 125 -8.53 -3.10 11.30
N LEU A 126 -8.15 -1.90 10.85
CA LEU A 126 -8.72 -1.27 9.68
C LEU A 126 -7.95 -1.64 8.40
N LYS A 127 -8.71 -1.92 7.34
CA LYS A 127 -8.22 -2.00 5.96
C LYS A 127 -9.09 -1.09 5.10
N VAL A 128 -8.44 -0.31 4.25
CA VAL A 128 -9.09 0.70 3.40
C VAL A 128 -8.55 0.60 1.99
N ALA A 129 -9.43 0.55 0.99
CA ALA A 129 -9.07 0.69 -0.42
C ALA A 129 -9.63 2.01 -0.96
N LEU A 130 -8.91 2.66 -1.87
CA LEU A 130 -9.26 3.97 -2.41
C LEU A 130 -9.73 3.87 -3.86
N VAL A 131 -10.92 4.43 -4.15
CA VAL A 131 -11.44 4.56 -5.53
C VAL A 131 -10.70 5.67 -6.28
N THR A 132 -10.47 6.81 -5.62
CA THR A 132 -9.63 7.89 -6.14
C THR A 132 -8.51 8.19 -5.15
N THR A 133 -7.34 8.60 -5.66
CA THR A 133 -6.13 8.79 -4.86
C THR A 133 -5.72 10.27 -4.82
N HIS A 134 -4.63 10.64 -5.46
CA HIS A 134 -4.00 11.96 -5.38
C HIS A 134 -4.59 12.97 -6.38
N ILE A 135 -5.90 13.20 -6.32
CA ILE A 135 -6.58 14.21 -7.13
C ILE A 135 -7.16 15.34 -6.25
N PRO A 136 -7.31 16.55 -6.78
CA PRO A 136 -7.97 17.65 -6.05
C PRO A 136 -9.39 17.26 -5.64
N LEU A 137 -9.81 17.63 -4.43
CA LEU A 137 -11.11 17.25 -3.86
C LEU A 137 -12.29 17.58 -4.79
N PHE A 138 -12.26 18.76 -5.45
CA PHE A 138 -13.34 19.18 -6.37
C PHE A 138 -13.44 18.32 -7.64
N LYS A 139 -12.43 17.49 -7.94
CA LYS A 139 -12.44 16.52 -9.06
C LYS A 139 -12.98 15.16 -8.65
N VAL A 140 -13.10 14.90 -7.36
CA VAL A 140 -13.52 13.57 -6.85
C VAL A 140 -14.90 13.17 -7.40
N PRO A 141 -15.97 13.99 -7.34
CA PRO A 141 -17.27 13.58 -7.85
C PRO A 141 -17.26 13.19 -9.32
N THR A 142 -16.46 13.88 -10.15
CA THR A 142 -16.36 13.59 -11.59
C THR A 142 -15.45 12.40 -11.91
N ALA A 143 -14.60 12.00 -10.98
CA ALA A 143 -13.71 10.83 -11.13
C ALA A 143 -14.35 9.52 -10.63
N ILE A 144 -15.40 9.61 -9.80
CA ILE A 144 -16.15 8.44 -9.33
C ILE A 144 -17.05 7.95 -10.46
N ASN A 145 -16.91 6.67 -10.78
CA ASN A 145 -17.78 5.96 -11.73
C ASN A 145 -17.89 4.48 -11.35
N ALA A 146 -18.87 3.79 -11.88
CA ALA A 146 -19.13 2.38 -11.58
C ALA A 146 -17.93 1.48 -11.90
N GLN A 147 -17.18 1.77 -12.96
CA GLN A 147 -16.01 0.97 -13.36
C GLN A 147 -14.89 1.06 -12.32
N ASN A 148 -14.57 2.25 -11.81
CA ASN A 148 -13.53 2.46 -10.81
C ASN A 148 -13.90 1.82 -9.46
N ILE A 149 -15.18 1.95 -9.04
CA ILE A 149 -15.67 1.31 -7.81
C ILE A 149 -15.58 -0.21 -7.94
N ARG A 150 -16.08 -0.76 -9.04
CA ARG A 150 -16.03 -2.20 -9.32
C ARG A 150 -14.59 -2.71 -9.33
N HIS A 151 -13.71 -2.06 -10.09
CA HIS A 151 -12.29 -2.42 -10.14
C HIS A 151 -11.65 -2.44 -8.76
N THR A 152 -11.96 -1.45 -7.92
CA THR A 152 -11.44 -1.40 -6.53
C THR A 152 -11.93 -2.58 -5.70
N VAL A 153 -13.23 -2.90 -5.73
CA VAL A 153 -13.81 -4.01 -4.96
C VAL A 153 -13.29 -5.35 -5.45
N GLU A 154 -13.30 -5.60 -6.76
CA GLU A 154 -12.84 -6.85 -7.37
C GLU A 154 -11.36 -7.11 -7.07
N THR A 155 -10.52 -6.08 -7.24
CA THR A 155 -9.09 -6.15 -6.93
C THR A 155 -8.88 -6.40 -5.43
N ALA A 156 -9.58 -5.68 -4.56
CA ALA A 156 -9.48 -5.87 -3.12
C ALA A 156 -9.94 -7.27 -2.71
N ALA A 157 -11.04 -7.78 -3.27
CA ALA A 157 -11.55 -9.11 -2.97
C ALA A 157 -10.54 -10.20 -3.37
N HIS A 158 -9.92 -10.06 -4.55
CA HIS A 158 -8.84 -10.96 -4.98
C HIS A 158 -7.70 -11.00 -3.94
N HIS A 159 -7.19 -9.83 -3.54
CA HIS A 159 -6.06 -9.75 -2.62
C HIS A 159 -6.43 -10.17 -1.19
N LEU A 160 -7.62 -9.86 -0.69
CA LEU A 160 -8.04 -10.34 0.63
C LEU A 160 -8.10 -11.88 0.68
N ARG A 161 -8.55 -12.53 -0.40
CA ARG A 161 -8.55 -14.00 -0.51
C ARG A 161 -7.14 -14.56 -0.58
N HIS A 162 -6.35 -14.09 -1.54
CA HIS A 162 -5.04 -14.71 -1.85
C HIS A 162 -3.92 -14.28 -0.90
N ASP A 163 -3.97 -13.07 -0.37
CA ASP A 163 -2.91 -12.50 0.45
C ASP A 163 -3.17 -12.65 1.95
N LEU A 164 -4.45 -12.68 2.37
CA LEU A 164 -4.81 -12.75 3.79
C LEU A 164 -5.68 -13.97 4.14
N GLY A 165 -6.02 -14.82 3.17
CA GLY A 165 -6.81 -16.03 3.40
C GLY A 165 -8.27 -15.77 3.78
N ILE A 166 -8.82 -14.59 3.47
CA ILE A 166 -10.22 -14.25 3.76
C ILE A 166 -11.07 -14.72 2.57
N GLU A 167 -11.64 -15.92 2.66
CA GLU A 167 -12.34 -16.56 1.53
C GLU A 167 -13.57 -15.78 1.04
N HIS A 168 -14.33 -15.19 1.97
CA HIS A 168 -15.55 -14.43 1.70
C HIS A 168 -15.44 -13.00 2.22
N PRO A 169 -14.61 -12.12 1.58
CA PRO A 169 -14.38 -10.78 2.07
C PRO A 169 -15.63 -9.90 1.97
N LYS A 170 -15.89 -9.14 3.03
CA LYS A 170 -17.01 -8.22 3.17
C LYS A 170 -16.54 -6.78 3.07
N PHE A 171 -17.29 -5.97 2.34
CA PHE A 171 -16.92 -4.58 2.04
C PHE A 171 -17.99 -3.60 2.53
N ALA A 172 -17.55 -2.48 3.10
CA ALA A 172 -18.39 -1.29 3.26
C ALA A 172 -17.94 -0.23 2.25
N VAL A 173 -18.81 0.11 1.30
CA VAL A 173 -18.55 1.15 0.30
C VAL A 173 -19.10 2.47 0.80
N CYS A 174 -18.22 3.46 0.98
CA CYS A 174 -18.60 4.80 1.43
C CYS A 174 -19.40 5.54 0.35
N GLY A 175 -20.32 6.41 0.77
CA GLY A 175 -20.78 7.51 -0.07
C GLY A 175 -19.69 8.56 -0.23
N VAL A 176 -19.85 9.47 -1.18
CA VAL A 176 -18.96 10.61 -1.36
C VAL A 176 -19.48 11.84 -0.62
N ASN A 177 -20.81 11.97 -0.51
CA ASN A 177 -21.47 13.08 0.14
C ASN A 177 -21.73 12.80 1.63
N PRO A 178 -21.93 13.86 2.45
CA PRO A 178 -22.36 13.69 3.83
C PRO A 178 -23.62 12.85 3.93
N HIS A 179 -23.69 11.98 4.95
CA HIS A 179 -24.82 11.06 5.18
C HIS A 179 -25.18 10.19 3.96
N ALA A 180 -24.18 9.86 3.14
CA ALA A 180 -24.35 9.12 1.88
C ALA A 180 -25.41 9.76 0.96
N GLY A 181 -25.39 11.10 0.84
CA GLY A 181 -26.24 11.88 -0.05
C GLY A 181 -27.66 12.17 0.48
N GLU A 182 -28.04 11.61 1.63
CA GLU A 182 -29.36 11.82 2.28
C GLU A 182 -30.52 11.75 1.28
N GLU A 183 -30.66 10.61 0.63
CA GLU A 183 -31.68 10.35 -0.41
C GLU A 183 -31.66 11.35 -1.59
N GLY A 184 -30.49 11.91 -1.90
CA GLY A 184 -30.27 12.85 -3.01
C GLY A 184 -30.42 14.32 -2.63
N VAL A 185 -30.62 14.65 -1.35
CA VAL A 185 -30.71 16.03 -0.85
C VAL A 185 -29.34 16.70 -0.85
N LEU A 186 -28.28 15.94 -0.50
CA LEU A 186 -26.91 16.43 -0.38
C LEU A 186 -25.99 16.04 -1.54
N GLY A 187 -26.56 15.51 -2.63
CA GLY A 187 -25.85 15.04 -3.80
C GLY A 187 -26.53 13.82 -4.40
N ARG A 188 -26.21 13.49 -5.64
CA ARG A 188 -26.87 12.38 -6.35
C ARG A 188 -25.93 11.25 -6.72
N GLU A 189 -24.66 11.37 -6.46
CA GLU A 189 -23.62 10.41 -6.81
C GLU A 189 -23.90 9.04 -6.20
N GLU A 190 -24.47 9.01 -5.00
CA GLU A 190 -24.87 7.75 -4.36
C GLU A 190 -26.02 7.08 -5.11
N GLN A 191 -27.07 7.82 -5.46
CA GLN A 191 -28.25 7.29 -6.17
C GLN A 191 -27.93 6.92 -7.62
N GLU A 192 -27.14 7.74 -8.31
CA GLU A 192 -26.90 7.60 -9.74
C GLU A 192 -25.74 6.66 -10.07
N ILE A 193 -24.76 6.50 -9.15
CA ILE A 193 -23.52 5.75 -9.42
C ILE A 193 -23.29 4.66 -8.35
N ILE A 194 -23.18 5.03 -7.05
CA ILE A 194 -22.63 4.13 -6.05
C ILE A 194 -23.61 3.01 -5.69
N HIS A 195 -24.87 3.34 -5.39
CA HIS A 195 -25.90 2.33 -5.07
C HIS A 195 -26.16 1.35 -6.22
N PRO A 196 -26.32 1.79 -7.48
CA PRO A 196 -26.44 0.86 -8.60
C PRO A 196 -25.24 -0.05 -8.78
N CYS A 197 -24.01 0.49 -8.61
CA CYS A 197 -22.79 -0.30 -8.68
C CYS A 197 -22.75 -1.36 -7.56
N CYS A 198 -23.07 -0.97 -6.31
CA CYS A 198 -23.12 -1.91 -5.18
C CYS A 198 -24.19 -3.00 -5.39
N ALA A 199 -25.34 -2.68 -6.01
CA ALA A 199 -26.37 -3.67 -6.35
C ALA A 199 -25.82 -4.70 -7.35
N GLN A 200 -25.19 -4.24 -8.44
CA GLN A 200 -24.57 -5.14 -9.42
C GLN A 200 -23.45 -6.00 -8.81
N LEU A 201 -22.63 -5.44 -7.93
CA LEU A 201 -21.58 -6.22 -7.24
C LEU A 201 -22.19 -7.34 -6.39
N ARG A 202 -23.31 -7.09 -5.69
CA ARG A 202 -24.02 -8.13 -4.94
C ARG A 202 -24.61 -9.21 -5.85
N ASP A 203 -25.18 -8.81 -6.98
CA ASP A 203 -25.71 -9.77 -7.97
C ASP A 203 -24.59 -10.65 -8.55
N ASP A 204 -23.37 -10.11 -8.67
CA ASP A 204 -22.16 -10.84 -9.08
C ASP A 204 -21.51 -11.66 -7.94
N GLY A 205 -22.12 -11.69 -6.75
CA GLY A 205 -21.71 -12.53 -5.62
C GLY A 205 -20.70 -11.91 -4.65
N PHE A 206 -20.45 -10.59 -4.71
CA PHE A 206 -19.65 -9.89 -3.71
C PHE A 206 -20.49 -9.49 -2.50
N ASP A 207 -19.94 -9.67 -1.30
CA ASP A 207 -20.60 -9.21 -0.05
C ASP A 207 -20.29 -7.71 0.17
N VAL A 208 -21.18 -6.86 -0.32
CA VAL A 208 -20.99 -5.40 -0.34
C VAL A 208 -22.17 -4.71 0.34
N VAL A 209 -21.87 -3.94 1.38
CA VAL A 209 -22.79 -2.97 1.99
C VAL A 209 -22.44 -1.57 1.44
N GLY A 210 -23.42 -0.84 0.94
CA GLY A 210 -23.17 0.53 0.44
C GLY A 210 -24.27 1.09 -0.46
N ALA A 211 -24.27 2.39 -0.72
CA ALA A 211 -23.42 3.40 -0.12
C ALA A 211 -23.83 3.68 1.33
N VAL A 212 -22.84 3.75 2.23
CA VAL A 212 -23.09 4.15 3.63
C VAL A 212 -22.22 5.36 3.97
N SER A 213 -22.57 6.11 5.02
CA SER A 213 -21.71 7.21 5.46
C SER A 213 -20.34 6.69 5.88
N ALA A 214 -19.28 7.51 5.72
CA ALA A 214 -17.93 7.09 6.07
C ALA A 214 -17.83 6.68 7.54
N GLU A 215 -18.45 7.40 8.46
CA GLU A 215 -18.50 7.06 9.87
C GLU A 215 -19.10 5.67 10.12
N THR A 216 -20.20 5.33 9.42
CA THR A 216 -20.81 4.00 9.50
C THR A 216 -19.88 2.91 8.98
N ALA A 217 -19.27 3.13 7.81
CA ALA A 217 -18.33 2.18 7.21
C ALA A 217 -17.15 1.86 8.14
N PHE A 218 -16.55 2.89 8.75
CA PHE A 218 -15.43 2.71 9.68
C PHE A 218 -15.87 2.07 11.01
N LEU A 219 -17.07 2.38 11.50
CA LEU A 219 -17.62 1.72 12.68
C LEU A 219 -17.85 0.21 12.44
N MET A 220 -18.39 -0.15 11.26
CA MET A 220 -18.53 -1.55 10.86
C MET A 220 -17.17 -2.27 10.80
N ALA A 221 -16.14 -1.63 10.23
CA ALA A 221 -14.80 -2.19 10.20
C ALA A 221 -14.20 -2.37 11.60
N GLN A 222 -14.36 -1.41 12.50
CA GLN A 222 -13.91 -1.53 13.89
C GLN A 222 -14.59 -2.66 14.64
N ARG A 223 -15.85 -2.98 14.29
CA ARG A 223 -16.64 -4.08 14.88
C ARG A 223 -16.40 -5.42 14.20
N ASN A 224 -15.50 -5.49 13.21
CA ASN A 224 -15.26 -6.66 12.36
C ASN A 224 -16.53 -7.16 11.63
N GLU A 225 -17.46 -6.26 11.33
CA GLU A 225 -18.66 -6.56 10.53
C GLU A 225 -18.33 -6.59 9.04
N VAL A 226 -17.25 -5.88 8.65
CA VAL A 226 -16.66 -5.89 7.29
C VAL A 226 -15.16 -6.01 7.37
N ASP A 227 -14.56 -6.56 6.31
CA ASP A 227 -13.11 -6.79 6.21
C ASP A 227 -12.36 -5.59 5.65
N MET A 228 -13.01 -4.77 4.81
CA MET A 228 -12.38 -3.61 4.19
C MET A 228 -13.40 -2.51 3.91
N VAL A 229 -13.00 -1.27 4.16
CA VAL A 229 -13.71 -0.05 3.74
C VAL A 229 -13.25 0.35 2.34
N VAL A 230 -14.18 0.65 1.45
CA VAL A 230 -13.89 1.24 0.14
C VAL A 230 -14.25 2.71 0.20
N ALA A 231 -13.21 3.55 0.27
CA ALA A 231 -13.34 5.00 0.37
C ALA A 231 -13.29 5.65 -1.02
N MET A 232 -14.12 6.67 -1.23
CA MET A 232 -14.22 7.36 -2.51
C MET A 232 -13.01 8.24 -2.79
N TYR A 233 -12.36 8.78 -1.75
CA TYR A 233 -11.20 9.65 -1.88
C TYR A 233 -10.22 9.48 -0.72
N HIS A 234 -9.00 9.97 -0.93
CA HIS A 234 -7.85 9.77 -0.07
C HIS A 234 -8.13 10.12 1.41
N ASP A 235 -8.54 11.33 1.73
CA ASP A 235 -8.67 11.76 3.13
C ASP A 235 -9.88 11.14 3.83
N GLN A 236 -10.93 10.73 3.07
CA GLN A 236 -12.03 9.94 3.63
C GLN A 236 -11.54 8.62 4.22
N GLY A 237 -10.57 7.99 3.55
CA GLY A 237 -9.99 6.72 4.00
C GLY A 237 -8.89 6.89 5.03
N LEU A 238 -7.96 7.81 4.79
CA LEU A 238 -6.71 7.91 5.55
C LEU A 238 -6.85 8.64 6.88
N ALA A 239 -7.73 9.63 7.01
CA ALA A 239 -7.88 10.36 8.26
C ALA A 239 -8.36 9.43 9.41
N PRO A 240 -9.42 8.60 9.24
CA PRO A 240 -9.82 7.66 10.28
C PRO A 240 -8.77 6.57 10.55
N LEU A 241 -8.14 6.04 9.49
CA LEU A 241 -7.09 5.02 9.63
C LEU A 241 -5.93 5.54 10.49
N LYS A 242 -5.42 6.72 10.18
CA LYS A 242 -4.30 7.33 10.91
C LYS A 242 -4.67 7.78 12.32
N ALA A 243 -5.93 8.11 12.58
CA ALA A 243 -6.39 8.41 13.93
C ALA A 243 -6.34 7.17 14.84
N VAL A 244 -6.57 5.98 14.27
CA VAL A 244 -6.57 4.72 15.03
C VAL A 244 -5.16 4.14 15.17
N ASP A 245 -4.33 4.19 14.12
CA ASP A 245 -3.01 3.54 14.12
C ASP A 245 -1.92 4.41 13.51
N PHE A 246 -1.69 5.57 14.12
CA PHE A 246 -0.62 6.46 13.70
C PHE A 246 0.76 5.83 13.91
N GLY A 247 1.55 5.78 12.85
CA GLY A 247 2.93 5.30 12.86
C GLY A 247 3.11 3.80 12.57
N ARG A 248 2.02 3.01 12.43
CA ARG A 248 2.10 1.60 12.00
C ARG A 248 1.31 1.32 10.72
N SER A 249 0.58 2.30 10.22
CA SER A 249 -0.15 2.14 8.96
C SER A 249 0.82 1.83 7.81
N VAL A 250 0.36 0.92 6.94
CA VAL A 250 1.10 0.42 5.79
C VAL A 250 0.32 0.73 4.53
N ASN A 251 0.99 1.29 3.55
CA ASN A 251 0.45 1.36 2.19
C ASN A 251 0.67 0.00 1.52
N TRP A 252 -0.42 -0.64 1.13
CA TRP A 252 -0.44 -1.92 0.44
C TRP A 252 -0.97 -1.72 -0.99
N THR A 253 -0.16 -2.02 -1.98
CA THR A 253 -0.55 -1.85 -3.38
C THR A 253 -1.17 -3.13 -3.90
N LEU A 254 -2.47 -3.09 -4.15
CA LEU A 254 -3.23 -4.18 -4.75
C LEU A 254 -3.19 -4.11 -6.28
N GLY A 255 -3.54 -5.20 -6.97
CA GLY A 255 -3.63 -5.26 -8.43
C GLY A 255 -2.28 -5.41 -9.15
N LEU A 256 -1.16 -5.43 -8.43
CA LEU A 256 0.13 -5.79 -9.01
C LEU A 256 0.33 -7.32 -8.99
N PRO A 257 1.02 -7.91 -9.99
CA PRO A 257 1.39 -9.33 -9.96
C PRO A 257 2.42 -9.67 -8.88
N ILE A 258 3.02 -8.66 -8.26
CA ILE A 258 4.01 -8.75 -7.20
C ILE A 258 3.44 -8.28 -5.86
N ILE A 259 4.04 -8.70 -4.75
CA ILE A 259 3.71 -8.16 -3.43
C ILE A 259 4.49 -6.87 -3.24
N ARG A 260 3.76 -5.76 -3.05
CA ARG A 260 4.36 -4.47 -2.75
C ARG A 260 3.70 -3.82 -1.53
N THR A 261 4.51 -3.55 -0.52
CA THR A 261 4.16 -2.74 0.65
C THR A 261 5.04 -1.49 0.72
N SER A 262 4.64 -0.51 1.50
CA SER A 262 5.37 0.75 1.63
C SER A 262 5.08 1.40 2.98
N VAL A 263 6.00 2.25 3.42
CA VAL A 263 5.72 3.21 4.48
C VAL A 263 4.57 4.16 4.09
N ASP A 264 3.82 4.61 5.08
CA ASP A 264 2.71 5.55 4.92
C ASP A 264 3.10 6.99 5.32
N HIS A 265 4.34 7.37 5.03
CA HIS A 265 4.86 8.72 5.28
C HIS A 265 5.86 9.14 4.19
N GLY A 266 6.11 10.44 4.08
CA GLY A 266 7.12 10.99 3.17
C GLY A 266 8.53 10.96 3.74
N THR A 267 9.44 11.70 3.09
CA THR A 267 10.87 11.77 3.43
C THR A 267 11.17 12.45 4.76
N ALA A 268 10.23 13.21 5.32
CA ALA A 268 10.37 13.95 6.58
C ALA A 268 11.75 14.63 6.74
N ASP A 269 12.17 15.38 5.70
CA ASP A 269 13.52 15.94 5.57
C ASP A 269 13.93 16.78 6.82
N ALA A 270 12.96 17.35 7.55
CA ALA A 270 13.21 18.09 8.78
C ALA A 270 13.75 17.21 9.93
N LEU A 271 13.56 15.90 9.88
CA LEU A 271 14.01 14.97 10.92
C LEU A 271 15.36 14.30 10.60
N VAL A 272 15.86 14.48 9.38
CA VAL A 272 17.11 13.84 8.93
C VAL A 272 18.27 14.20 9.85
N GLY A 273 19.00 13.20 10.34
CA GLY A 273 20.16 13.36 11.22
C GLY A 273 19.81 13.63 12.70
N GLN A 274 18.51 13.67 13.06
CA GLN A 274 18.10 13.89 14.44
C GLN A 274 17.92 12.61 15.29
N ASN A 275 17.98 11.45 14.69
CA ASN A 275 17.68 10.15 15.30
C ASN A 275 16.29 10.06 15.97
N LYS A 276 15.31 10.78 15.42
CA LYS A 276 13.92 10.86 15.92
C LYS A 276 12.91 10.20 15.00
N ALA A 277 13.34 9.70 13.83
CA ALA A 277 12.42 9.08 12.88
C ALA A 277 11.81 7.81 13.46
N ASP A 278 10.51 7.66 13.26
CA ASP A 278 9.76 6.47 13.65
C ASP A 278 9.83 5.41 12.54
N HIS A 279 10.39 4.25 12.85
CA HIS A 279 10.59 3.15 11.89
C HIS A 279 9.45 2.12 11.90
N ARG A 280 8.46 2.26 12.78
CA ARG A 280 7.38 1.27 12.96
C ARG A 280 6.57 1.02 11.69
N SER A 281 6.35 2.06 10.87
CA SER A 281 5.65 1.90 9.58
C SER A 281 6.47 1.05 8.60
N LEU A 282 7.80 1.21 8.53
CA LEU A 282 8.66 0.38 7.69
C LEU A 282 8.71 -1.07 8.19
N LEU A 283 8.82 -1.26 9.49
CA LEU A 283 8.81 -2.60 10.09
C LEU A 283 7.47 -3.29 9.83
N ALA A 284 6.35 -2.62 10.06
CA ALA A 284 5.02 -3.14 9.77
C ALA A 284 4.82 -3.45 8.28
N ALA A 285 5.37 -2.62 7.38
CA ALA A 285 5.32 -2.88 5.94
C ALA A 285 6.10 -4.16 5.55
N ILE A 286 7.27 -4.38 6.14
CA ILE A 286 8.05 -5.61 5.94
C ILE A 286 7.32 -6.83 6.51
N GLU A 287 6.73 -6.71 7.70
CA GLU A 287 5.98 -7.80 8.35
C GLU A 287 4.71 -8.18 7.57
N LEU A 288 4.01 -7.19 7.00
CA LEU A 288 2.87 -7.44 6.11
C LEU A 288 3.34 -8.15 4.83
N ALA A 289 4.44 -7.72 4.22
CA ALA A 289 5.01 -8.36 3.04
C ALA A 289 5.39 -9.82 3.31
N ASP A 290 5.98 -10.10 4.47
CA ASP A 290 6.33 -11.46 4.91
C ASP A 290 5.08 -12.33 5.12
N HIS A 291 4.07 -11.79 5.78
CA HIS A 291 2.79 -12.48 5.98
C HIS A 291 2.14 -12.86 4.64
N ILE A 292 2.00 -11.89 3.73
CA ILE A 292 1.41 -12.12 2.40
C ILE A 292 2.23 -13.15 1.61
N ALA A 293 3.56 -13.05 1.62
CA ALA A 293 4.43 -13.98 0.94
C ALA A 293 4.27 -15.41 1.47
N SER A 294 4.06 -15.56 2.77
CA SER A 294 3.80 -16.84 3.41
C SER A 294 2.42 -17.39 3.00
N CYS A 295 1.36 -16.57 3.04
CA CYS A 295 0.03 -16.97 2.61
C CYS A 295 0.03 -17.44 1.14
N ARG A 296 0.63 -16.66 0.22
CA ARG A 296 0.72 -17.04 -1.20
C ARG A 296 1.54 -18.30 -1.44
N TYR A 297 2.58 -18.54 -0.65
CA TYR A 297 3.38 -19.75 -0.76
C TYR A 297 2.56 -20.98 -0.39
N TYR A 298 1.92 -20.99 0.78
CA TYR A 298 1.15 -22.13 1.25
C TYR A 298 -0.15 -22.39 0.47
N SER A 299 -0.71 -21.35 -0.20
CA SER A 299 -1.89 -21.52 -1.06
C SER A 299 -1.59 -22.20 -2.41
N GLN A 300 -0.30 -22.45 -2.74
CA GLN A 300 0.12 -23.16 -3.96
C GLN A 300 0.21 -24.68 -3.76
N TYR A 301 0.10 -25.16 -2.53
CA TYR A 301 0.14 -26.55 -2.12
C TYR A 301 -1.13 -27.00 -1.40
#